data_fa9008f4edb0e98b2d32f46d35ed2432
#
_entry.id   fa9008f4edb0e98b2d32f46d35ed2432
#
_cell.length_a   1.000
_cell.length_b   1.000
_cell.length_c   1.000
_cell.angle_alpha   90.00
_cell.angle_beta   90.00
_cell.angle_gamma   90.00
#
_symmetry.space_group_name_H-M   'P 1'
#
loop_
_entity.id
_entity.type
_entity.pdbx_description
1 polymer ?
#
loop_
_entity_poly.entity_id
_entity_poly.type
_entity_poly.pdbx_seq_one_letter_code
_entity_poly.pdbx_strand_id
1 'polypeptide(L)'
;SWNKGSLDLENGSRIVASSTSSSAVRGGSYNMIFLDEFAFVPHNVAEDFFSSVYPTISSGTTTKVIIVSTPNGMNMFYKLWSDAESERNSYIPIEVHWSEVPGRDEKWKEETIANTSQEQFNREFECEFLGSVNTLIHPTKIKSMVFDDPIQRNVGLDLYKNPVEGRTYALVADVARGTNNDYSAFLVF
;
A
#
# COMPACT_ATOMS: atom_id res chain seq x y z
N SER A 1 -15.90 -22.36 20.84
CA SER A 1 -14.96 -23.39 20.33
C SER A 1 -13.70 -22.76 19.79
N TRP A 2 -12.60 -23.49 19.76
CA TRP A 2 -11.31 -23.02 19.25
C TRP A 2 -10.75 -24.02 18.25
N ASN A 3 -10.32 -23.53 17.09
CA ASN A 3 -9.53 -24.28 16.11
C ASN A 3 -8.42 -23.40 15.56
N LYS A 4 -7.55 -23.95 14.67
CA LYS A 4 -6.39 -23.22 14.12
C LYS A 4 -6.72 -21.91 13.36
N GLY A 5 -7.94 -21.73 12.92
CA GLY A 5 -8.34 -20.57 12.09
C GLY A 5 -9.51 -19.78 12.65
N SER A 6 -10.16 -20.21 13.75
CA SER A 6 -11.28 -19.48 14.32
C SER A 6 -11.43 -19.69 15.82
N LEU A 7 -11.93 -18.64 16.49
CA LEU A 7 -12.29 -18.61 17.91
C LEU A 7 -13.72 -18.11 18.05
N ASP A 8 -14.59 -18.95 18.63
CA ASP A 8 -15.94 -18.54 19.01
C ASP A 8 -15.95 -18.16 20.49
N LEU A 9 -16.47 -16.99 20.79
CA LEU A 9 -16.60 -16.44 22.14
C LEU A 9 -18.01 -16.74 22.72
N GLU A 10 -18.12 -16.73 24.05
CA GLU A 10 -19.37 -17.01 24.75
C GLU A 10 -20.51 -16.01 24.45
N ASN A 11 -20.13 -14.77 24.11
CA ASN A 11 -21.10 -13.72 23.74
C ASN A 11 -21.59 -13.85 22.27
N GLY A 12 -21.27 -14.93 21.57
CA GLY A 12 -21.66 -15.17 20.19
C GLY A 12 -20.75 -14.50 19.15
N SER A 13 -19.72 -13.76 19.57
CA SER A 13 -18.73 -13.19 18.63
C SER A 13 -17.80 -14.26 18.11
N ARG A 14 -17.31 -14.07 16.88
CA ARG A 14 -16.37 -14.95 16.24
C ARG A 14 -15.18 -14.18 15.67
N ILE A 15 -13.99 -14.68 15.93
CA ILE A 15 -12.73 -14.18 15.33
C ILE A 15 -12.25 -15.24 14.34
N VAL A 16 -11.94 -14.82 13.13
CA VAL A 16 -11.39 -15.69 12.08
C VAL A 16 -10.04 -15.13 11.66
N ALA A 17 -9.01 -15.95 11.62
CA ALA A 17 -7.69 -15.61 11.14
C ALA A 17 -7.37 -16.45 9.90
N SER A 18 -6.89 -15.79 8.85
CA SER A 18 -6.44 -16.44 7.62
C SER A 18 -5.34 -15.62 6.96
N SER A 19 -4.55 -16.26 6.10
CA SER A 19 -3.62 -15.53 5.23
C SER A 19 -4.39 -14.69 4.21
N THR A 20 -3.83 -13.53 3.82
CA THR A 20 -4.43 -12.66 2.81
C THR A 20 -4.52 -13.38 1.48
N SER A 21 -5.72 -13.55 0.98
CA SER A 21 -6.02 -14.13 -0.34
C SER A 21 -7.34 -13.58 -0.87
N SER A 22 -7.55 -13.65 -2.18
CA SER A 22 -8.79 -13.18 -2.81
C SER A 22 -10.05 -13.90 -2.32
N SER A 23 -9.91 -15.03 -1.65
CA SER A 23 -11.03 -15.81 -1.09
C SER A 23 -11.16 -15.73 0.43
N ALA A 24 -10.22 -15.08 1.13
CA ALA A 24 -10.12 -15.13 2.59
C ALA A 24 -11.39 -14.66 3.33
N VAL A 25 -12.14 -13.71 2.75
CA VAL A 25 -13.34 -13.11 3.36
C VAL A 25 -14.60 -13.28 2.51
N ARG A 26 -14.52 -14.03 1.39
CA ARG A 26 -15.70 -14.26 0.54
C ARG A 26 -16.75 -15.08 1.26
N GLY A 27 -18.01 -14.60 1.19
CA GLY A 27 -19.17 -15.30 1.77
C GLY A 27 -19.34 -15.09 3.26
N GLY A 28 -18.49 -14.29 3.91
CA GLY A 28 -18.65 -13.89 5.30
C GLY A 28 -19.28 -12.50 5.45
N SER A 29 -19.90 -12.25 6.59
CA SER A 29 -20.29 -10.90 7.04
C SER A 29 -19.46 -10.55 8.26
N TYR A 30 -18.74 -9.43 8.20
CA TYR A 30 -17.78 -9.03 9.23
C TYR A 30 -18.08 -7.61 9.72
N ASN A 31 -18.02 -7.42 11.04
CA ASN A 31 -18.10 -6.09 11.64
C ASN A 31 -16.74 -5.39 11.68
N MET A 32 -15.65 -6.16 11.60
CA MET A 32 -14.29 -5.64 11.58
C MET A 32 -13.40 -6.51 10.70
N ILE A 33 -12.56 -5.88 9.92
CA ILE A 33 -11.48 -6.51 9.16
C ILE A 33 -10.17 -5.87 9.62
N PHE A 34 -9.23 -6.69 10.05
CA PHE A 34 -7.90 -6.26 10.47
C PHE A 34 -6.88 -6.87 9.51
N LEU A 35 -6.11 -6.03 8.84
CA LEU A 35 -5.04 -6.41 7.92
C LEU A 35 -3.71 -6.07 8.57
N ASP A 36 -2.94 -7.10 8.91
CA ASP A 36 -1.62 -6.97 9.51
C ASP A 36 -0.54 -7.12 8.43
N GLU A 37 0.54 -6.34 8.55
CA GLU A 37 1.67 -6.34 7.63
C GLU A 37 1.28 -6.19 6.15
N PHE A 38 0.27 -5.34 5.87
CA PHE A 38 -0.35 -5.27 4.55
C PHE A 38 0.62 -4.81 3.45
N ALA A 39 1.64 -4.00 3.76
CA ALA A 39 2.65 -3.58 2.80
C ALA A 39 3.52 -4.75 2.28
N PHE A 40 3.52 -5.89 2.96
CA PHE A 40 4.27 -7.09 2.56
C PHE A 40 3.45 -8.09 1.75
N VAL A 41 2.16 -7.82 1.56
CA VAL A 41 1.31 -8.63 0.69
C VAL A 41 1.72 -8.40 -0.78
N PRO A 42 1.94 -9.46 -1.58
CA PRO A 42 2.24 -9.30 -3.00
C PRO A 42 1.20 -8.45 -3.73
N HIS A 43 1.64 -7.60 -4.65
CA HIS A 43 0.81 -6.58 -5.30
C HIS A 43 -0.48 -7.16 -5.92
N ASN A 44 -0.34 -8.21 -6.72
CA ASN A 44 -1.47 -8.90 -7.34
C ASN A 44 -2.47 -9.48 -6.31
N VAL A 45 -1.98 -10.00 -5.18
CA VAL A 45 -2.82 -10.53 -4.10
C VAL A 45 -3.54 -9.39 -3.37
N ALA A 46 -2.86 -8.27 -3.14
CA ALA A 46 -3.46 -7.10 -2.50
C ALA A 46 -4.59 -6.50 -3.34
N GLU A 47 -4.40 -6.36 -4.66
CA GLU A 47 -5.45 -5.86 -5.57
C GLU A 47 -6.64 -6.81 -5.67
N ASP A 48 -6.40 -8.10 -5.85
CA ASP A 48 -7.45 -9.12 -5.88
C ASP A 48 -8.23 -9.18 -4.56
N PHE A 49 -7.51 -9.04 -3.44
CA PHE A 49 -8.13 -8.98 -2.12
C PHE A 49 -9.06 -7.77 -2.01
N PHE A 50 -8.57 -6.57 -2.31
CA PHE A 50 -9.38 -5.35 -2.21
C PHE A 50 -10.59 -5.39 -3.12
N SER A 51 -10.44 -5.81 -4.37
CA SER A 51 -11.57 -5.93 -5.32
C SER A 51 -12.64 -6.93 -4.85
N SER A 52 -12.21 -7.98 -4.14
CA SER A 52 -13.10 -9.02 -3.62
C SER A 52 -13.78 -8.66 -2.29
N VAL A 53 -13.06 -7.92 -1.46
CA VAL A 53 -13.46 -7.62 -0.07
C VAL A 53 -14.22 -6.32 0.03
N TYR A 54 -13.88 -5.34 -0.80
CA TYR A 54 -14.49 -4.01 -0.74
C TYR A 54 -16.03 -4.03 -0.87
N PRO A 55 -16.65 -4.84 -1.74
CA PRO A 55 -18.10 -4.97 -1.78
C PRO A 55 -18.71 -5.49 -0.47
N THR A 56 -18.00 -6.39 0.21
CA THR A 56 -18.43 -6.92 1.53
C THR A 56 -18.32 -5.86 2.61
N ILE A 57 -17.28 -5.05 2.58
CA ILE A 57 -17.07 -3.92 3.51
C ILE A 57 -18.13 -2.84 3.29
N SER A 58 -18.36 -2.47 2.03
CA SER A 58 -19.28 -1.39 1.65
C SER A 58 -20.76 -1.72 1.87
N SER A 59 -21.10 -3.00 1.95
CA SER A 59 -22.48 -3.43 2.23
C SER A 59 -22.88 -3.27 3.69
N GLY A 60 -21.92 -3.14 4.61
CA GLY A 60 -22.15 -2.95 6.03
C GLY A 60 -22.05 -1.47 6.42
N THR A 61 -23.07 -0.91 7.05
CA THR A 61 -23.06 0.49 7.54
C THR A 61 -22.13 0.72 8.73
N THR A 62 -21.64 -0.34 9.37
CA THR A 62 -20.84 -0.30 10.61
C THR A 62 -19.53 -1.07 10.51
N THR A 63 -19.19 -1.65 9.36
CA THR A 63 -17.97 -2.41 9.19
C THR A 63 -16.75 -1.49 9.30
N LYS A 64 -15.80 -1.86 10.15
CA LYS A 64 -14.53 -1.15 10.32
C LYS A 64 -13.42 -1.91 9.61
N VAL A 65 -12.54 -1.19 8.96
CA VAL A 65 -11.31 -1.72 8.37
C VAL A 65 -10.12 -1.06 9.02
N ILE A 66 -9.23 -1.87 9.56
CA ILE A 66 -7.97 -1.44 10.16
C ILE A 66 -6.86 -2.08 9.35
N ILE A 67 -5.94 -1.26 8.84
CA ILE A 67 -4.80 -1.70 8.05
C ILE A 67 -3.55 -1.24 8.78
N VAL A 68 -2.69 -2.17 9.14
CA VAL A 68 -1.44 -1.91 9.86
C VAL A 68 -0.27 -2.47 9.06
N SER A 69 0.79 -1.70 8.96
CA SER A 69 2.07 -2.16 8.39
C SER A 69 3.19 -1.17 8.67
N THR A 70 4.42 -1.64 8.63
CA THR A 70 5.56 -0.78 8.31
C THR A 70 5.62 -0.55 6.79
N PRO A 71 6.18 0.57 6.32
CA PRO A 71 6.34 0.85 4.90
C PRO A 71 7.17 -0.21 4.17
N ASN A 72 6.76 -0.58 2.96
CA ASN A 72 7.52 -1.50 2.12
C ASN A 72 7.41 -1.11 0.64
N GLY A 73 8.04 0.01 0.27
CA GLY A 73 7.99 0.54 -1.09
C GLY A 73 6.67 1.22 -1.45
N MET A 74 6.53 1.60 -2.73
CA MET A 74 5.37 2.33 -3.27
C MET A 74 4.30 1.36 -3.79
N ASN A 75 3.76 0.53 -2.91
CA ASN A 75 2.75 -0.48 -3.21
C ASN A 75 1.33 0.00 -2.89
N MET A 76 0.35 -0.91 -2.79
CA MET A 76 -1.03 -0.57 -2.47
C MET A 76 -1.17 0.09 -1.09
N PHE A 77 -0.39 -0.31 -0.08
CA PHE A 77 -0.40 0.32 1.23
C PHE A 77 0.03 1.79 1.15
N TYR A 78 1.12 2.06 0.40
CA TYR A 78 1.55 3.44 0.11
C TYR A 78 0.45 4.25 -0.58
N LYS A 79 -0.21 3.67 -1.60
CA LYS A 79 -1.30 4.34 -2.30
C LYS A 79 -2.45 4.70 -1.35
N LEU A 80 -2.89 3.74 -0.51
CA LEU A 80 -3.95 3.98 0.47
C LEU A 80 -3.56 5.07 1.47
N TRP A 81 -2.31 5.05 1.94
CA TRP A 81 -1.75 6.05 2.85
C TRP A 81 -1.71 7.44 2.21
N SER A 82 -1.09 7.58 1.05
CA SER A 82 -0.99 8.85 0.33
C SER A 82 -2.35 9.43 -0.05
N ASP A 83 -3.30 8.56 -0.43
CA ASP A 83 -4.68 8.98 -0.71
C ASP A 83 -5.40 9.43 0.57
N ALA A 84 -5.10 8.85 1.74
CA ALA A 84 -5.64 9.26 3.02
C ALA A 84 -5.07 10.62 3.48
N GLU A 85 -3.75 10.82 3.39
CA GLU A 85 -3.11 12.12 3.68
C GLU A 85 -3.63 13.25 2.80
N SER A 86 -3.99 12.94 1.56
CA SER A 86 -4.54 13.90 0.58
C SER A 86 -6.07 13.97 0.61
N GLU A 87 -6.74 13.36 1.59
CA GLU A 87 -8.20 13.31 1.73
C GLU A 87 -8.94 12.73 0.51
N ARG A 88 -8.25 11.91 -0.31
CA ARG A 88 -8.83 11.27 -1.49
C ARG A 88 -9.59 9.97 -1.18
N ASN A 89 -9.42 9.43 0.02
CA ASN A 89 -10.19 8.30 0.54
C ASN A 89 -10.70 8.62 1.95
N SER A 90 -11.48 7.71 2.53
CA SER A 90 -12.08 7.90 3.87
C SER A 90 -11.26 7.29 5.02
N TYR A 91 -10.05 6.78 4.76
CA TYR A 91 -9.17 6.28 5.80
C TYR A 91 -8.59 7.42 6.62
N ILE A 92 -8.36 7.15 7.90
CA ILE A 92 -7.69 8.07 8.83
C ILE A 92 -6.26 7.57 8.99
N PRO A 93 -5.24 8.29 8.48
CA PRO A 93 -3.87 7.89 8.64
C PRO A 93 -3.41 8.12 10.10
N ILE A 94 -2.78 7.12 10.68
CA ILE A 94 -2.18 7.18 12.03
C ILE A 94 -0.74 6.67 11.90
N GLU A 95 0.23 7.54 12.12
CA GLU A 95 1.64 7.21 12.16
C GLU A 95 2.10 7.17 13.61
N VAL A 96 2.95 6.22 13.94
CA VAL A 96 3.63 6.12 15.24
C VAL A 96 5.12 6.10 15.00
N HIS A 97 5.73 7.27 15.10
CA HIS A 97 7.17 7.42 14.97
C HIS A 97 7.90 6.86 16.21
N TRP A 98 9.11 6.34 16.02
CA TRP A 98 9.87 5.70 17.12
C TRP A 98 10.05 6.61 18.33
N SER A 99 10.22 7.93 18.14
CA SER A 99 10.42 8.89 19.23
C SER A 99 9.18 9.10 20.11
N GLU A 100 8.01 8.68 19.66
CA GLU A 100 6.77 8.74 20.44
C GLU A 100 6.60 7.53 21.37
N VAL A 101 7.45 6.51 21.18
CA VAL A 101 7.39 5.27 21.97
C VAL A 101 8.19 5.44 23.27
N PRO A 102 7.59 5.31 24.45
CA PRO A 102 8.30 5.45 25.72
C PRO A 102 9.51 4.53 25.82
N GLY A 103 10.64 5.08 26.26
CA GLY A 103 11.89 4.34 26.44
C GLY A 103 12.77 4.24 25.19
N ARG A 104 12.36 4.84 24.08
CA ARG A 104 13.20 4.99 22.88
C ARG A 104 13.80 6.39 22.84
N ASP A 105 15.13 6.46 22.92
CA ASP A 105 15.93 7.68 22.87
C ASP A 105 17.00 7.60 21.76
N GLU A 106 17.81 8.64 21.59
CA GLU A 106 18.87 8.66 20.57
C GLU A 106 19.88 7.52 20.75
N LYS A 107 20.17 7.12 21.99
CA LYS A 107 21.05 5.98 22.25
C LYS A 107 20.45 4.68 21.74
N TRP A 108 19.17 4.47 22.00
CA TRP A 108 18.42 3.33 21.46
C TRP A 108 18.44 3.33 19.93
N LYS A 109 18.29 4.50 19.29
CA LYS A 109 18.36 4.66 17.83
C LYS A 109 19.74 4.26 17.31
N GLU A 110 20.81 4.81 17.87
CA GLU A 110 22.19 4.49 17.47
C GLU A 110 22.48 2.98 17.60
N GLU A 111 22.11 2.37 18.73
CA GLU A 111 22.27 0.94 18.96
C GLU A 111 21.45 0.10 17.95
N THR A 112 20.23 0.52 17.64
CA THR A 112 19.36 -0.19 16.69
C THR A 112 19.93 -0.12 15.28
N ILE A 113 20.41 1.05 14.85
CA ILE A 113 21.06 1.23 13.53
C ILE A 113 22.33 0.38 13.45
N ALA A 114 23.15 0.38 14.50
CA ALA A 114 24.38 -0.42 14.55
C ALA A 114 24.13 -1.93 14.45
N ASN A 115 23.01 -2.41 15.01
CA ASN A 115 22.63 -3.82 15.02
C ASN A 115 21.86 -4.26 13.77
N THR A 116 21.36 -3.30 12.97
CA THR A 116 20.58 -3.57 11.75
C THR A 116 21.19 -2.84 10.55
N SER A 117 20.55 -1.78 10.11
CA SER A 117 21.08 -0.82 9.12
C SER A 117 20.26 0.48 9.19
N GLN A 118 20.83 1.57 8.66
CA GLN A 118 20.12 2.84 8.54
C GLN A 118 18.84 2.69 7.70
N GLU A 119 18.91 1.91 6.62
CA GLU A 119 17.77 1.66 5.73
C GLU A 119 16.64 0.91 6.44
N GLN A 120 17.00 -0.14 7.19
CA GLN A 120 16.01 -0.88 7.97
C GLN A 120 15.41 -0.02 9.07
N PHE A 121 16.23 0.81 9.73
CA PHE A 121 15.75 1.76 10.74
C PHE A 121 14.75 2.75 10.14
N ASN A 122 15.07 3.33 9.00
CA ASN A 122 14.19 4.28 8.32
C ASN A 122 12.83 3.66 7.96
N ARG A 123 12.83 2.43 7.48
CA ARG A 123 11.59 1.71 7.14
C ARG A 123 10.77 1.35 8.37
N GLU A 124 11.40 0.73 9.37
CA GLU A 124 10.68 0.13 10.50
C GLU A 124 10.31 1.14 11.59
N PHE A 125 11.07 2.23 11.72
CA PHE A 125 10.97 3.14 12.85
C PHE A 125 10.78 4.61 12.49
N GLU A 126 11.36 5.10 11.40
CA GLU A 126 11.07 6.44 10.86
C GLU A 126 9.83 6.44 9.95
N CYS A 127 9.19 5.28 9.75
CA CYS A 127 7.99 5.11 8.92
C CYS A 127 8.17 5.61 7.47
N GLU A 128 9.40 5.60 6.94
CA GLU A 128 9.68 6.10 5.61
C GLU A 128 9.27 5.11 4.52
N PHE A 129 8.41 5.55 3.60
CA PHE A 129 8.16 4.83 2.35
C PHE A 129 9.37 4.98 1.42
N LEU A 130 10.38 4.16 1.65
CA LEU A 130 11.52 4.05 0.76
C LEU A 130 11.07 3.28 -0.49
N GLY A 131 11.34 3.82 -1.67
CA GLY A 131 11.22 3.04 -2.90
C GLY A 131 12.14 1.82 -2.84
N SER A 132 11.93 0.83 -3.70
CA SER A 132 12.77 -0.38 -3.66
C SER A 132 14.24 0.02 -3.78
N VAL A 133 15.13 -0.64 -3.03
CA VAL A 133 16.58 -0.37 -2.95
C VAL A 133 17.26 -0.48 -4.32
N ASN A 134 16.61 -1.17 -5.26
CA ASN A 134 17.11 -1.44 -6.62
C ASN A 134 16.47 -0.57 -7.70
N THR A 135 15.95 0.62 -7.37
CA THR A 135 15.46 1.54 -8.39
C THR A 135 16.60 2.31 -9.04
N LEU A 136 16.51 2.56 -10.35
CA LEU A 136 17.47 3.36 -11.10
C LEU A 136 17.60 4.79 -10.54
N ILE A 137 16.52 5.33 -10.00
CA ILE A 137 16.48 6.66 -9.38
C ILE A 137 16.27 6.50 -7.88
N HIS A 138 17.13 7.09 -7.07
CA HIS A 138 17.01 7.02 -5.62
C HIS A 138 15.66 7.57 -5.15
N PRO A 139 14.96 6.89 -4.21
CA PRO A 139 13.62 7.27 -3.77
C PRO A 139 13.47 8.71 -3.29
N THR A 140 14.46 9.25 -2.59
CA THR A 140 14.47 10.67 -2.17
C THR A 140 14.44 11.62 -3.35
N LYS A 141 15.05 11.27 -4.47
CA LYS A 141 14.95 12.07 -5.69
C LYS A 141 13.55 12.00 -6.31
N ILE A 142 12.94 10.82 -6.33
CA ILE A 142 11.56 10.65 -6.81
C ILE A 142 10.61 11.50 -5.97
N LYS A 143 10.74 11.46 -4.63
CA LYS A 143 9.93 12.29 -3.72
C LYS A 143 10.11 13.80 -3.94
N SER A 144 11.28 14.25 -4.37
CA SER A 144 11.58 15.67 -4.63
C SER A 144 11.24 16.13 -6.04
N MET A 145 10.82 15.22 -6.93
CA MET A 145 10.41 15.58 -8.29
C MET A 145 9.06 16.29 -8.27
N VAL A 146 9.02 17.45 -8.90
CA VAL A 146 7.76 18.15 -9.16
C VAL A 146 7.05 17.40 -10.28
N PHE A 147 5.77 17.14 -10.12
CA PHE A 147 4.93 16.53 -11.16
C PHE A 147 3.79 17.47 -11.54
N ASP A 148 3.37 17.38 -12.78
CA ASP A 148 2.20 18.09 -13.27
C ASP A 148 0.98 17.15 -13.20
N ASP A 149 -0.20 17.69 -12.90
CA ASP A 149 -1.43 16.93 -13.05
C ASP A 149 -1.76 16.75 -14.53
N PRO A 150 -2.26 15.56 -14.92
CA PRO A 150 -2.67 15.35 -16.30
C PRO A 150 -3.89 16.23 -16.64
N ILE A 151 -3.91 16.78 -17.85
CA ILE A 151 -5.03 17.57 -18.36
C ILE A 151 -6.26 16.72 -18.67
N GLN A 152 -6.05 15.41 -18.84
CA GLN A 152 -7.12 14.42 -19.05
C GLN A 152 -6.70 13.05 -18.52
N ARG A 153 -7.61 12.39 -17.79
CA ARG A 153 -7.45 11.01 -17.32
C ARG A 153 -8.50 10.11 -17.95
N ASN A 154 -8.01 9.05 -18.58
CA ASN A 154 -8.83 7.95 -19.08
C ASN A 154 -8.34 6.64 -18.45
N VAL A 155 -9.11 5.56 -18.62
CA VAL A 155 -8.69 4.25 -18.15
C VAL A 155 -7.40 3.83 -18.87
N GLY A 156 -6.32 3.72 -18.10
CA GLY A 156 -5.00 3.32 -18.60
C GLY A 156 -4.23 4.38 -19.38
N LEU A 157 -4.69 5.64 -19.43
CA LEU A 157 -4.02 6.72 -20.15
C LEU A 157 -4.18 8.06 -19.43
N ASP A 158 -3.07 8.63 -19.02
CA ASP A 158 -2.98 10.01 -18.51
C ASP A 158 -2.37 10.91 -19.59
N LEU A 159 -3.07 11.97 -19.97
CA LEU A 159 -2.61 12.94 -20.97
C LEU A 159 -2.15 14.21 -20.25
N TYR A 160 -0.90 14.58 -20.41
CA TYR A 160 -0.29 15.76 -19.79
C TYR A 160 -0.23 16.97 -20.73
N LYS A 161 -0.11 16.73 -22.04
CA LYS A 161 -0.11 17.78 -23.09
C LYS A 161 -0.83 17.28 -24.31
N ASN A 162 -1.58 18.15 -24.98
CA ASN A 162 -2.17 17.82 -26.27
C ASN A 162 -1.09 17.64 -27.36
N PRO A 163 -1.26 16.67 -28.27
CA PRO A 163 -0.38 16.55 -29.41
C PRO A 163 -0.44 17.78 -30.30
N VAL A 164 0.69 18.17 -30.85
CA VAL A 164 0.85 19.33 -31.74
C VAL A 164 1.08 18.82 -33.16
N GLU A 165 0.27 19.26 -34.09
CA GLU A 165 0.40 18.88 -35.49
C GLU A 165 1.76 19.28 -36.06
N GLY A 166 2.36 18.36 -36.82
CA GLY A 166 3.68 18.56 -37.44
C GLY A 166 4.89 18.29 -36.52
N ARG A 167 4.67 17.92 -35.25
CA ARG A 167 5.76 17.51 -34.35
C ARG A 167 6.01 16.01 -34.44
N THR A 168 7.26 15.63 -34.25
CA THR A 168 7.68 14.22 -34.11
C THR A 168 7.65 13.88 -32.63
N TYR A 169 7.11 12.69 -32.31
CA TYR A 169 7.03 12.16 -30.95
C TYR A 169 7.79 10.84 -30.89
N ALA A 170 8.37 10.56 -29.72
CA ALA A 170 8.94 9.26 -29.42
C ALA A 170 8.01 8.47 -28.49
N LEU A 171 7.86 7.18 -28.76
CA LEU A 171 7.12 6.27 -27.89
C LEU A 171 8.09 5.24 -27.31
N VAL A 172 8.07 5.13 -25.98
CA VAL A 172 8.77 4.09 -25.24
C VAL A 172 7.72 3.19 -24.58
N ALA A 173 7.87 1.89 -24.74
CA ALA A 173 6.96 0.91 -24.15
C ALA A 173 7.76 -0.15 -23.37
N ASP A 174 7.32 -0.43 -22.15
CA ASP A 174 7.74 -1.58 -21.36
C ASP A 174 6.59 -2.59 -21.38
N VAL A 175 6.86 -3.77 -21.92
CA VAL A 175 5.82 -4.76 -22.20
C VAL A 175 5.94 -5.92 -21.21
N ALA A 176 4.93 -6.07 -20.35
CA ALA A 176 4.81 -7.20 -19.45
C ALA A 176 4.58 -8.51 -20.21
N ARG A 177 5.04 -9.63 -19.63
CA ARG A 177 4.89 -10.97 -20.22
C ARG A 177 3.50 -11.60 -20.08
N GLY A 178 2.52 -10.85 -19.55
CA GLY A 178 1.15 -11.35 -19.39
C GLY A 178 0.96 -12.41 -18.30
N THR A 179 1.86 -12.47 -17.33
CA THR A 179 1.81 -13.43 -16.21
C THR A 179 1.07 -12.91 -14.99
N ASN A 180 0.37 -11.78 -15.08
CA ASN A 180 -0.31 -11.05 -13.98
C ASN A 180 0.62 -10.58 -12.84
N ASN A 181 1.92 -10.57 -13.07
CA ASN A 181 2.89 -10.11 -12.08
C ASN A 181 3.40 -8.69 -12.35
N ASP A 182 3.08 -8.14 -13.51
CA ASP A 182 3.54 -6.83 -13.94
C ASP A 182 2.61 -6.24 -15.01
N TYR A 183 2.60 -4.91 -15.14
CA TYR A 183 1.80 -4.19 -16.13
C TYR A 183 2.66 -3.74 -17.30
N SER A 184 2.07 -3.75 -18.50
CA SER A 184 2.65 -3.03 -19.62
C SER A 184 2.45 -1.54 -19.41
N ALA A 185 3.50 -0.76 -19.65
CA ALA A 185 3.47 0.69 -19.58
C ALA A 185 4.02 1.31 -20.86
N PHE A 186 3.55 2.48 -21.22
CA PHE A 186 4.13 3.26 -22.31
C PHE A 186 4.16 4.74 -21.98
N LEU A 187 5.09 5.44 -22.60
CA LEU A 187 5.25 6.89 -22.51
C LEU A 187 5.43 7.45 -23.91
N VAL A 188 4.76 8.55 -24.20
CA VAL A 188 4.93 9.34 -25.43
C VAL A 188 5.42 10.75 -25.07
N PHE A 189 6.51 11.21 -25.67
CA PHE A 189 7.11 12.52 -25.39
C PHE A 189 7.72 13.16 -26.66
#